data_7abf1ccec080be66ca4a3857d0d4e71e
#
_entry.id   7abf1ccec080be66ca4a3857d0d4e71e
#
_cell.length_a   1.000
_cell.length_b   1.000
_cell.length_c   1.000
_cell.angle_alpha   90.00
_cell.angle_beta   90.00
_cell.angle_gamma   90.00
#
_symmetry.space_group_name_H-M   'P 1'
#
loop_
_entity.id
_entity.type
_entity.pdbx_description
1 polymer ?
#
loop_
_entity_poly.entity_id
_entity_poly.type
_entity_poly.pdbx_seq_one_letter_code
_entity_poly.pdbx_strand_id
1 'polypeptide(L)'
;MSTEFPYIEESLYHAHAANGSSDIKTAYKSIHEYYLLKYGPPRHREPTSSMLLGSVVDTMVTEPKQFDSRYVVLPKGQRKEKGESREVIREDGSHSYETALAMKKALDQSEVAQSLLNLNAMHCETQASRFATISGVEAKCRCDVLHDGYCVDLKTTVDATPQAFGKQAIRFGYHMQAEWYRRILRATGCEIKQFYFVVVQSSWPWTVACYTLPANAQLYAKQQVDLACEKIKTALETSCFDTELMTNVVALETPDFLFS
;
A
#
# COMPACT_ATOMS: atom_id res chain seq x y z
N MET A 1 27.59 -2.36 -11.03
CA MET A 1 27.39 -3.57 -10.19
C MET A 1 25.96 -3.51 -9.73
N SER A 2 25.10 -4.42 -10.20
CA SER A 2 23.72 -4.52 -9.69
C SER A 2 23.82 -5.05 -8.26
N THR A 3 23.45 -4.23 -7.29
CA THR A 3 23.24 -4.70 -5.93
C THR A 3 22.00 -5.59 -5.97
N GLU A 4 22.19 -6.91 -5.96
CA GLU A 4 21.07 -7.84 -5.77
C GLU A 4 20.52 -7.63 -4.36
N PHE A 5 19.26 -7.24 -4.27
CA PHE A 5 18.56 -7.18 -3.01
C PHE A 5 17.85 -8.53 -2.81
N PRO A 6 18.15 -9.27 -1.73
CA PRO A 6 17.53 -10.56 -1.50
C PRO A 6 16.01 -10.41 -1.31
N TYR A 7 15.26 -11.40 -1.78
CA TYR A 7 13.84 -11.51 -1.42
C TYR A 7 13.70 -11.62 0.10
N ILE A 8 12.76 -10.86 0.65
CA ILE A 8 12.46 -10.88 2.08
C ILE A 8 11.03 -11.37 2.26
N GLU A 9 10.86 -12.41 3.07
CA GLU A 9 9.54 -12.92 3.44
C GLU A 9 8.64 -11.81 3.99
N GLU A 10 7.35 -11.85 3.65
CA GLU A 10 6.37 -10.83 4.01
C GLU A 10 6.31 -10.59 5.53
N SER A 11 6.33 -11.69 6.31
CA SER A 11 6.34 -11.63 7.77
C SER A 11 7.54 -10.89 8.34
N LEU A 12 8.73 -11.14 7.77
CA LEU A 12 9.96 -10.45 8.16
C LEU A 12 9.96 -8.98 7.75
N TYR A 13 9.42 -8.68 6.55
CA TYR A 13 9.26 -7.29 6.13
C TYR A 13 8.32 -6.52 7.08
N HIS A 14 7.19 -7.10 7.46
CA HIS A 14 6.25 -6.45 8.39
C HIS A 14 6.81 -6.31 9.79
N ALA A 15 7.56 -7.30 10.29
CA ALA A 15 8.20 -7.25 11.61
C ALA A 15 9.36 -6.24 11.70
N HIS A 16 9.92 -5.81 10.58
CA HIS A 16 11.05 -4.88 10.58
C HIS A 16 10.66 -3.50 11.11
N ALA A 17 11.50 -2.91 11.99
CA ALA A 17 11.21 -1.66 12.69
C ALA A 17 11.16 -0.40 11.82
N ALA A 18 11.77 -0.40 10.63
CA ALA A 18 11.75 0.73 9.71
C ALA A 18 10.30 1.15 9.36
N ASN A 19 10.13 2.41 8.98
CA ASN A 19 8.83 3.00 8.67
C ASN A 19 8.39 2.66 7.24
N GLY A 20 7.25 2.03 7.11
CA GLY A 20 6.57 1.83 5.84
C GLY A 20 5.67 3.02 5.46
N SER A 21 5.05 2.97 4.28
CA SER A 21 4.16 4.04 3.82
C SER A 21 2.96 4.26 4.76
N SER A 22 2.48 3.22 5.46
CA SER A 22 1.40 3.35 6.44
C SER A 22 1.84 4.15 7.67
N ASP A 23 3.07 3.93 8.15
CA ASP A 23 3.64 4.68 9.27
C ASP A 23 3.74 6.17 8.93
N ILE A 24 4.25 6.49 7.74
CA ILE A 24 4.38 7.88 7.24
C ILE A 24 3.01 8.56 7.11
N LYS A 25 2.01 7.86 6.56
CA LYS A 25 0.64 8.37 6.46
C LYS A 25 0.02 8.64 7.83
N THR A 26 0.29 7.78 8.79
CA THR A 26 -0.19 7.95 10.17
C THR A 26 0.51 9.11 10.87
N ALA A 27 1.85 9.20 10.79
CA ALA A 27 2.62 10.29 11.38
C ALA A 27 2.24 11.67 10.81
N TYR A 28 1.96 11.74 9.51
CA TYR A 28 1.45 12.96 8.89
C TYR A 28 0.17 13.45 9.57
N LYS A 29 -0.79 12.55 9.80
CA LYS A 29 -2.09 12.85 10.41
C LYS A 29 -1.98 13.09 11.90
N SER A 30 -1.32 12.21 12.62
CA SER A 30 -1.18 12.23 14.07
C SER A 30 0.11 11.53 14.50
N ILE A 31 1.02 12.30 15.10
CA ILE A 31 2.25 11.73 15.66
C ILE A 31 1.96 10.86 16.89
N HIS A 32 0.90 11.18 17.63
CA HIS A 32 0.46 10.37 18.77
C HIS A 32 -0.08 9.00 18.32
N GLU A 33 -0.93 8.95 17.28
CA GLU A 33 -1.41 7.68 16.73
C GLU A 33 -0.26 6.85 16.16
N TYR A 34 0.69 7.49 15.47
CA TYR A 34 1.91 6.86 15.01
C TYR A 34 2.67 6.19 16.16
N TYR A 35 2.87 6.90 17.28
CA TYR A 35 3.54 6.37 18.47
C TYR A 35 2.82 5.14 19.01
N LEU A 36 1.52 5.23 19.19
CA LEU A 36 0.70 4.12 19.72
C LEU A 36 0.71 2.89 18.82
N LEU A 37 0.73 3.07 17.50
CA LEU A 37 0.76 1.96 16.55
C LEU A 37 2.16 1.36 16.39
N LYS A 38 3.20 2.17 16.54
CA LYS A 38 4.60 1.75 16.32
C LYS A 38 5.25 1.17 17.58
N TYR A 39 5.00 1.77 18.73
CA TYR A 39 5.68 1.46 19.99
C TYR A 39 4.73 1.02 21.12
N GLY A 40 3.43 1.16 20.91
CA GLY A 40 2.42 0.70 21.87
C GLY A 40 2.22 -0.81 21.87
N PRO A 41 1.35 -1.31 22.74
CA PRO A 41 1.04 -2.74 22.78
C PRO A 41 0.46 -3.21 21.43
N PRO A 42 0.83 -4.42 20.98
CA PRO A 42 0.31 -4.97 19.71
C PRO A 42 -1.22 -4.97 19.70
N ARG A 43 -1.78 -4.37 18.66
CA ARG A 43 -3.23 -4.40 18.42
C ARG A 43 -3.54 -5.41 17.34
N HIS A 44 -4.19 -6.49 17.71
CA HIS A 44 -4.70 -7.45 16.74
C HIS A 44 -5.89 -6.81 16.01
N ARG A 45 -5.72 -6.54 14.72
CA ARG A 45 -6.79 -6.05 13.85
C ARG A 45 -6.99 -7.05 12.73
N GLU A 46 -8.14 -7.68 12.74
CA GLU A 46 -8.54 -8.54 11.64
C GLU A 46 -8.64 -7.72 10.34
N PRO A 47 -8.08 -8.22 9.22
CA PRO A 47 -8.25 -7.56 7.94
C PRO A 47 -9.74 -7.54 7.54
N THR A 48 -10.17 -6.45 6.94
CA THR A 48 -11.52 -6.42 6.35
C THR A 48 -11.57 -7.35 5.13
N SER A 49 -12.77 -7.81 4.76
CA SER A 49 -12.94 -8.64 3.57
C SER A 49 -12.43 -7.98 2.28
N SER A 50 -12.52 -6.64 2.18
CA SER A 50 -11.95 -5.89 1.07
C SER A 50 -10.41 -5.88 1.08
N MET A 51 -9.79 -5.80 2.25
CA MET A 51 -8.32 -5.89 2.38
C MET A 51 -7.85 -7.30 2.01
N LEU A 52 -8.52 -8.32 2.53
CA LEU A 52 -8.22 -9.72 2.20
C LEU A 52 -8.35 -9.96 0.69
N LEU A 53 -9.43 -9.50 0.04
CA LEU A 53 -9.59 -9.60 -1.41
C LEU A 53 -8.43 -8.94 -2.16
N GLY A 54 -8.02 -7.75 -1.71
CA GLY A 54 -6.87 -7.04 -2.29
C GLY A 54 -5.58 -7.86 -2.20
N SER A 55 -5.27 -8.40 -1.01
CA SER A 55 -4.10 -9.26 -0.79
C SER A 55 -4.14 -10.54 -1.62
N VAL A 56 -5.33 -11.16 -1.75
CA VAL A 56 -5.53 -12.35 -2.58
C VAL A 56 -5.25 -12.06 -4.05
N VAL A 57 -5.80 -10.97 -4.60
CA VAL A 57 -5.58 -10.58 -6.00
C VAL A 57 -4.10 -10.24 -6.24
N ASP A 58 -3.48 -9.48 -5.32
CA ASP A 58 -2.06 -9.17 -5.39
C ASP A 58 -1.21 -10.45 -5.43
N THR A 59 -1.43 -11.38 -4.50
CA THR A 59 -0.71 -12.67 -4.47
C THR A 59 -0.93 -13.47 -5.75
N MET A 60 -2.16 -13.54 -6.28
CA MET A 60 -2.46 -14.24 -7.55
C MET A 60 -1.70 -13.65 -8.73
N VAL A 61 -1.40 -12.36 -8.72
CA VAL A 61 -0.71 -11.64 -9.79
C VAL A 61 0.80 -11.70 -9.60
N THR A 62 1.29 -11.30 -8.44
CA THR A 62 2.73 -11.06 -8.20
C THR A 62 3.48 -12.28 -7.66
N GLU A 63 2.81 -13.14 -6.91
CA GLU A 63 3.40 -14.32 -6.26
C GLU A 63 2.48 -15.57 -6.34
N PRO A 64 2.03 -16.00 -7.54
CA PRO A 64 1.01 -17.06 -7.67
C PRO A 64 1.39 -18.38 -7.00
N LYS A 65 2.67 -18.67 -6.89
CA LYS A 65 3.19 -19.88 -6.21
C LYS A 65 2.98 -19.85 -4.68
N GLN A 66 2.76 -18.67 -4.11
CA GLN A 66 2.56 -18.50 -2.68
C GLN A 66 1.08 -18.61 -2.27
N PHE A 67 0.16 -18.68 -3.22
CA PHE A 67 -1.27 -18.68 -2.95
C PHE A 67 -1.68 -19.78 -1.96
N ASP A 68 -1.37 -21.04 -2.27
CA ASP A 68 -1.76 -22.18 -1.44
C ASP A 68 -1.08 -22.22 -0.07
N SER A 69 0.05 -21.54 0.09
CA SER A 69 0.72 -21.42 1.38
C SER A 69 0.10 -20.34 2.28
N ARG A 70 -0.53 -19.31 1.68
CA ARG A 70 -1.11 -18.17 2.40
C ARG A 70 -2.61 -18.31 2.64
N TYR A 71 -3.34 -18.91 1.70
CA TYR A 71 -4.80 -18.91 1.71
C TYR A 71 -5.39 -20.30 1.66
N VAL A 72 -6.55 -20.46 2.28
CA VAL A 72 -7.42 -21.62 2.12
C VAL A 72 -8.80 -21.15 1.63
N VAL A 73 -9.27 -21.76 0.55
CA VAL A 73 -10.59 -21.48 -0.01
C VAL A 73 -11.61 -22.38 0.67
N LEU A 74 -12.62 -21.81 1.30
CA LEU A 74 -13.65 -22.56 1.99
C LEU A 74 -15.05 -22.21 1.45
N PRO A 75 -15.90 -23.22 1.18
CA PRO A 75 -17.32 -23.02 0.88
C PRO A 75 -18.05 -22.23 1.97
N LYS A 76 -19.14 -21.60 1.61
CA LYS A 76 -19.98 -20.86 2.54
C LYS A 76 -20.47 -21.79 3.68
N GLY A 77 -20.32 -21.31 4.90
CA GLY A 77 -20.73 -22.05 6.10
C GLY A 77 -19.72 -23.07 6.63
N GLN A 78 -18.70 -23.44 5.86
CA GLN A 78 -17.63 -24.29 6.36
C GLN A 78 -16.72 -23.50 7.31
N ARG A 79 -16.37 -24.11 8.44
CA ARG A 79 -15.46 -23.50 9.43
C ARG A 79 -14.02 -23.89 9.14
N LYS A 80 -13.12 -22.99 9.50
CA LYS A 80 -11.68 -23.23 9.49
C LYS A 80 -11.35 -24.38 10.44
N GLU A 81 -10.49 -25.29 9.99
CA GLU A 81 -10.00 -26.39 10.83
C GLU A 81 -9.16 -25.88 12.00
N LYS A 82 -9.21 -26.61 13.13
CA LYS A 82 -8.40 -26.25 14.29
C LYS A 82 -6.91 -26.43 13.97
N GLY A 83 -6.14 -25.37 14.10
CA GLY A 83 -4.70 -25.37 13.79
C GLY A 83 -4.35 -24.90 12.38
N GLU A 84 -5.33 -24.64 11.52
CA GLU A 84 -5.09 -24.01 10.22
C GLU A 84 -4.57 -22.56 10.42
N SER A 85 -3.38 -22.26 9.90
CA SER A 85 -2.72 -20.95 10.04
C SER A 85 -2.99 -20.00 8.87
N ARG A 86 -3.35 -20.55 7.69
CA ARG A 86 -3.60 -19.75 6.48
C ARG A 86 -4.84 -18.86 6.62
N GLU A 87 -4.86 -17.77 5.88
CA GLU A 87 -6.05 -16.92 5.83
C GLU A 87 -7.19 -17.59 5.05
N VAL A 88 -8.42 -17.39 5.52
CA VAL A 88 -9.60 -17.97 4.89
C VAL A 88 -10.21 -16.99 3.92
N ILE A 89 -10.29 -17.38 2.65
CA ILE A 89 -11.14 -16.71 1.68
C ILE A 89 -12.35 -17.57 1.36
N ARG A 90 -13.54 -16.97 1.29
CA ARG A 90 -14.76 -17.69 0.90
C ARG A 90 -14.75 -17.98 -0.59
N GLU A 91 -15.31 -19.13 -0.98
CA GLU A 91 -15.39 -19.54 -2.36
C GLU A 91 -16.26 -18.59 -3.18
N ASP A 92 -17.45 -18.26 -2.68
CA ASP A 92 -18.48 -17.45 -3.33
C ASP A 92 -18.89 -16.20 -2.53
N GLY A 93 -19.58 -15.29 -3.17
CA GLY A 93 -20.10 -14.05 -2.59
C GLY A 93 -19.28 -12.82 -2.92
N SER A 94 -19.60 -11.69 -2.29
CA SER A 94 -18.79 -10.46 -2.43
C SER A 94 -17.45 -10.63 -1.69
N HIS A 95 -16.36 -10.15 -2.30
CA HIS A 95 -14.99 -10.30 -1.76
C HIS A 95 -14.55 -11.76 -1.59
N SER A 96 -14.91 -12.62 -2.54
CA SER A 96 -14.66 -14.06 -2.54
C SER A 96 -13.51 -14.45 -3.46
N TYR A 97 -13.19 -15.74 -3.45
CA TYR A 97 -12.23 -16.34 -4.38
C TYR A 97 -12.70 -16.23 -5.84
N GLU A 98 -14.00 -16.46 -6.11
CA GLU A 98 -14.59 -16.24 -7.45
C GLU A 98 -14.45 -14.78 -7.90
N THR A 99 -14.68 -13.84 -6.99
CA THR A 99 -14.44 -12.41 -7.25
C THR A 99 -12.97 -12.15 -7.60
N ALA A 100 -12.03 -12.72 -6.83
CA ALA A 100 -10.61 -12.58 -7.10
C ALA A 100 -10.19 -13.17 -8.46
N LEU A 101 -10.76 -14.33 -8.83
CA LEU A 101 -10.52 -14.95 -10.15
C LEU A 101 -11.05 -14.07 -11.29
N ALA A 102 -12.24 -13.47 -11.14
CA ALA A 102 -12.79 -12.57 -12.14
C ALA A 102 -11.94 -11.30 -12.32
N MET A 103 -11.46 -10.73 -11.21
CA MET A 103 -10.54 -9.59 -11.23
C MET A 103 -9.21 -9.94 -11.89
N LYS A 104 -8.62 -11.09 -11.52
CA LYS A 104 -7.38 -11.56 -12.15
C LYS A 104 -7.56 -11.77 -13.65
N LYS A 105 -8.65 -12.41 -14.06
CA LYS A 105 -8.98 -12.58 -15.48
C LYS A 105 -9.08 -11.26 -16.22
N ALA A 106 -9.71 -10.24 -15.62
CA ALA A 106 -9.79 -8.91 -16.21
C ALA A 106 -8.41 -8.25 -16.36
N LEU A 107 -7.53 -8.40 -15.35
CA LEU A 107 -6.14 -7.95 -15.43
C LEU A 107 -5.37 -8.67 -16.55
N ASP A 108 -5.54 -9.99 -16.68
CA ASP A 108 -4.86 -10.79 -17.71
C ASP A 108 -5.33 -10.40 -19.14
N GLN A 109 -6.54 -9.92 -19.29
CA GLN A 109 -7.12 -9.49 -20.57
C GLN A 109 -6.83 -8.02 -20.91
N SER A 110 -6.32 -7.23 -19.98
CA SER A 110 -5.99 -5.83 -20.19
C SER A 110 -4.58 -5.68 -20.76
N GLU A 111 -4.46 -5.37 -22.06
CA GLU A 111 -3.17 -5.18 -22.73
C GLU A 111 -2.30 -4.14 -22.04
N VAL A 112 -2.90 -3.03 -21.59
CA VAL A 112 -2.17 -1.94 -20.90
C VAL A 112 -1.68 -2.43 -19.54
N ALA A 113 -2.51 -3.11 -18.74
CA ALA A 113 -2.10 -3.64 -17.45
C ALA A 113 -0.99 -4.70 -17.62
N GLN A 114 -1.13 -5.62 -18.59
CA GLN A 114 -0.13 -6.64 -18.88
C GLN A 114 1.20 -6.03 -19.36
N SER A 115 1.15 -4.96 -20.15
CA SER A 115 2.35 -4.24 -20.58
C SER A 115 3.08 -3.57 -19.40
N LEU A 116 2.36 -3.03 -18.44
CA LEU A 116 2.94 -2.40 -17.24
C LEU A 116 3.43 -3.43 -16.23
N LEU A 117 2.67 -4.48 -15.99
CA LEU A 117 3.07 -5.57 -15.09
C LEU A 117 4.27 -6.32 -15.63
N ASN A 118 4.26 -6.72 -16.91
CA ASN A 118 5.33 -7.38 -17.66
C ASN A 118 6.21 -8.32 -16.80
N LEU A 119 5.58 -9.24 -16.08
CA LEU A 119 6.21 -10.08 -15.04
C LEU A 119 7.34 -11.00 -15.57
N ASN A 120 7.42 -11.17 -16.88
CA ASN A 120 8.47 -11.96 -17.54
C ASN A 120 9.65 -11.11 -18.04
N ALA A 121 9.67 -9.81 -17.79
CA ALA A 121 10.79 -8.97 -18.19
C ALA A 121 12.07 -9.34 -17.43
N MET A 122 13.22 -9.21 -18.09
CA MET A 122 14.53 -9.60 -17.57
C MET A 122 14.88 -8.92 -16.22
N HIS A 123 14.43 -7.69 -16.00
CA HIS A 123 14.70 -6.89 -14.80
C HIS A 123 13.41 -6.57 -14.05
N CYS A 124 12.49 -7.55 -13.99
CA CYS A 124 11.27 -7.44 -13.21
C CYS A 124 11.47 -8.10 -11.84
N GLU A 125 11.25 -7.33 -10.79
CA GLU A 125 11.18 -7.85 -9.42
C GLU A 125 9.74 -7.71 -8.91
N THR A 126 9.16 -8.80 -8.38
CA THR A 126 7.88 -8.77 -7.67
C THR A 126 8.11 -8.71 -6.16
N GLN A 127 7.23 -8.00 -5.44
CA GLN A 127 7.32 -7.82 -3.98
C GLN A 127 8.70 -7.32 -3.53
N ALA A 128 9.26 -6.41 -4.33
CA ALA A 128 10.62 -5.91 -4.16
C ALA A 128 10.76 -5.05 -2.90
N SER A 129 11.46 -5.56 -1.89
CA SER A 129 11.67 -4.87 -0.63
C SER A 129 12.97 -4.07 -0.65
N ARG A 130 12.92 -2.82 -0.15
CA ARG A 130 14.08 -1.93 -0.02
C ARG A 130 14.05 -1.22 1.32
N PHE A 131 15.25 -0.94 1.84
CA PHE A 131 15.45 -0.24 3.12
C PHE A 131 16.46 0.88 2.92
N ALA A 132 16.20 2.02 3.53
CA ALA A 132 17.06 3.20 3.44
C ALA A 132 16.81 4.13 4.63
N THR A 133 17.64 5.15 4.80
CA THR A 133 17.38 6.27 5.70
C THR A 133 16.94 7.47 4.86
N ILE A 134 15.73 7.98 5.10
CA ILE A 134 15.15 9.10 4.38
C ILE A 134 14.93 10.27 5.36
N SER A 135 15.61 11.38 5.14
CA SER A 135 15.52 12.57 6.02
C SER A 135 15.74 12.25 7.51
N GLY A 136 16.63 11.30 7.81
CA GLY A 136 16.91 10.85 9.18
C GLY A 136 15.91 9.82 9.74
N VAL A 137 14.97 9.36 8.94
CA VAL A 137 13.96 8.35 9.33
C VAL A 137 14.30 7.02 8.66
N GLU A 138 14.41 5.95 9.45
CA GLU A 138 14.57 4.58 8.93
C GLU A 138 13.32 4.18 8.12
N ALA A 139 13.53 3.81 6.86
CA ALA A 139 12.53 3.67 5.83
C ALA A 139 12.50 2.29 5.22
N LYS A 140 11.32 1.78 4.91
CA LYS A 140 11.13 0.57 4.12
C LYS A 140 10.02 0.75 3.09
N CYS A 141 10.17 0.08 1.94
CA CYS A 141 9.10 -0.11 0.96
C CYS A 141 9.08 -1.55 0.46
N ARG A 142 7.93 -1.97 -0.05
CA ARG A 142 7.73 -3.22 -0.77
C ARG A 142 6.90 -2.90 -1.99
N CYS A 143 7.55 -2.95 -3.15
CA CYS A 143 6.91 -2.66 -4.44
C CYS A 143 6.23 -3.92 -4.94
N ASP A 144 4.99 -3.84 -5.40
CA ASP A 144 4.29 -5.00 -5.96
C ASP A 144 5.04 -5.48 -7.21
N VAL A 145 5.38 -4.56 -8.13
CA VAL A 145 6.24 -4.84 -9.28
C VAL A 145 7.21 -3.69 -9.50
N LEU A 146 8.50 -4.00 -9.58
CA LEU A 146 9.57 -3.04 -9.84
C LEU A 146 10.29 -3.41 -11.14
N HIS A 147 10.39 -2.45 -12.03
CA HIS A 147 11.15 -2.51 -13.28
C HIS A 147 12.23 -1.44 -13.33
N ASP A 148 13.17 -1.58 -14.27
CA ASP A 148 14.10 -0.50 -14.59
C ASP A 148 13.33 0.74 -15.03
N GLY A 149 13.39 1.79 -14.21
CA GLY A 149 12.80 3.10 -14.49
C GLY A 149 11.35 3.29 -14.07
N TYR A 150 10.63 2.26 -13.61
CA TYR A 150 9.27 2.44 -13.09
C TYR A 150 8.86 1.41 -12.04
N CYS A 151 7.90 1.81 -11.21
CA CYS A 151 7.26 0.93 -10.22
C CYS A 151 5.76 0.87 -10.50
N VAL A 152 5.19 -0.32 -10.33
CA VAL A 152 3.74 -0.57 -10.42
C VAL A 152 3.23 -0.98 -9.05
N ASP A 153 2.10 -0.43 -8.67
CA ASP A 153 1.37 -0.74 -7.45
C ASP A 153 -0.06 -1.17 -7.83
N LEU A 154 -0.43 -2.40 -7.47
CA LEU A 154 -1.71 -3.00 -7.79
C LEU A 154 -2.76 -2.58 -6.76
N LYS A 155 -3.88 -2.07 -7.22
CA LYS A 155 -4.97 -1.62 -6.34
C LYS A 155 -6.31 -2.21 -6.73
N THR A 156 -7.08 -2.58 -5.73
CA THR A 156 -8.48 -2.94 -5.89
C THR A 156 -9.38 -1.77 -5.48
N THR A 157 -10.49 -1.60 -6.17
CA THR A 157 -11.43 -0.50 -5.93
C THR A 157 -12.87 -0.93 -6.19
N VAL A 158 -13.84 -0.23 -5.62
CA VAL A 158 -15.26 -0.38 -5.98
C VAL A 158 -15.62 0.38 -7.25
N ASP A 159 -14.87 1.43 -7.59
CA ASP A 159 -15.08 2.25 -8.79
C ASP A 159 -13.73 2.67 -9.35
N ALA A 160 -13.43 2.18 -10.56
CA ALA A 160 -12.16 2.42 -11.24
C ALA A 160 -12.16 3.69 -12.10
N THR A 161 -13.22 4.53 -12.06
CA THR A 161 -13.22 5.80 -12.79
C THR A 161 -12.13 6.76 -12.27
N PRO A 162 -11.58 7.64 -13.14
CA PRO A 162 -10.53 8.59 -12.72
C PRO A 162 -10.91 9.45 -11.53
N GLN A 163 -12.19 9.85 -11.46
CA GLN A 163 -12.69 10.71 -10.38
C GLN A 163 -12.81 9.95 -9.05
N ALA A 164 -13.37 8.74 -9.07
CA ALA A 164 -13.55 7.93 -7.86
C ALA A 164 -12.22 7.44 -7.33
N PHE A 165 -11.38 6.88 -8.20
CA PHE A 165 -10.05 6.41 -7.79
C PHE A 165 -9.13 7.55 -7.36
N GLY A 166 -9.23 8.73 -8.00
CA GLY A 166 -8.50 9.93 -7.59
C GLY A 166 -8.84 10.35 -6.15
N LYS A 167 -10.13 10.38 -5.79
CA LYS A 167 -10.59 10.65 -4.41
C LYS A 167 -10.08 9.58 -3.45
N GLN A 168 -10.13 8.31 -3.85
CA GLN A 168 -9.63 7.18 -3.06
C GLN A 168 -8.12 7.29 -2.84
N ALA A 169 -7.36 7.63 -3.87
CA ALA A 169 -5.90 7.77 -3.81
C ALA A 169 -5.47 8.84 -2.80
N ILE A 170 -6.16 9.98 -2.76
CA ILE A 170 -5.91 11.02 -1.77
C ILE A 170 -6.36 10.56 -0.37
N ARG A 171 -7.57 10.01 -0.25
CA ARG A 171 -8.13 9.56 1.05
C ARG A 171 -7.25 8.51 1.74
N PHE A 172 -6.72 7.55 0.98
CA PHE A 172 -5.87 6.46 1.51
C PHE A 172 -4.37 6.77 1.44
N GLY A 173 -4.01 7.95 0.94
CA GLY A 173 -2.62 8.40 0.89
C GLY A 173 -1.76 7.60 -0.10
N TYR A 174 -2.31 7.15 -1.24
CA TYR A 174 -1.53 6.44 -2.27
C TYR A 174 -0.49 7.37 -2.93
N HIS A 175 -0.78 8.66 -3.03
CA HIS A 175 0.18 9.67 -3.46
C HIS A 175 1.39 9.74 -2.52
N MET A 176 1.18 9.68 -1.20
CA MET A 176 2.27 9.62 -0.22
C MET A 176 3.06 8.31 -0.31
N GLN A 177 2.37 7.18 -0.56
CA GLN A 177 3.02 5.89 -0.78
C GLN A 177 3.95 5.93 -1.99
N ALA A 178 3.48 6.48 -3.12
CA ALA A 178 4.29 6.61 -4.33
C ALA A 178 5.54 7.48 -4.09
N GLU A 179 5.41 8.60 -3.40
CA GLU A 179 6.55 9.47 -3.07
C GLU A 179 7.52 8.81 -2.10
N TRP A 180 7.00 8.12 -1.07
CA TRP A 180 7.84 7.38 -0.11
C TRP A 180 8.66 6.30 -0.80
N TYR A 181 8.03 5.52 -1.68
CA TYR A 181 8.70 4.49 -2.46
C TYR A 181 9.76 5.06 -3.39
N ARG A 182 9.45 6.15 -4.11
CA ARG A 182 10.42 6.83 -4.97
C ARG A 182 11.67 7.28 -4.22
N ARG A 183 11.53 7.82 -3.02
CA ARG A 183 12.66 8.25 -2.19
C ARG A 183 13.54 7.07 -1.78
N ILE A 184 12.93 5.99 -1.31
CA ILE A 184 13.66 4.78 -0.89
C ILE A 184 14.36 4.14 -2.09
N LEU A 185 13.66 3.97 -3.20
CA LEU A 185 14.22 3.41 -4.42
C LEU A 185 15.42 4.24 -4.91
N ARG A 186 15.30 5.56 -4.95
CA ARG A 186 16.43 6.44 -5.30
C ARG A 186 17.60 6.29 -4.33
N ALA A 187 17.35 6.25 -3.04
CA ALA A 187 18.39 6.10 -2.03
C ALA A 187 19.11 4.74 -2.11
N THR A 188 18.46 3.72 -2.67
CA THR A 188 19.04 2.39 -2.89
C THR A 188 19.59 2.17 -4.31
N GLY A 189 19.71 3.24 -5.10
CA GLY A 189 20.27 3.18 -6.46
C GLY A 189 19.28 2.75 -7.55
N CYS A 190 18.00 2.55 -7.22
CA CYS A 190 16.92 2.24 -8.17
C CYS A 190 16.14 3.52 -8.50
N GLU A 191 16.62 4.33 -9.43
CA GLU A 191 15.90 5.54 -9.80
C GLU A 191 14.75 5.23 -10.75
N ILE A 192 13.50 5.42 -10.29
CA ILE A 192 12.31 5.29 -11.12
C ILE A 192 11.87 6.66 -11.68
N LYS A 193 11.55 6.68 -12.97
CA LYS A 193 11.01 7.86 -13.66
C LYS A 193 9.50 7.97 -13.46
N GLN A 194 8.82 6.83 -13.30
CA GLN A 194 7.37 6.78 -13.23
C GLN A 194 6.88 5.81 -12.17
N PHE A 195 5.75 6.17 -11.53
CA PHE A 195 4.99 5.31 -10.63
C PHE A 195 3.59 5.11 -11.21
N TYR A 196 3.20 3.85 -11.41
CA TYR A 196 1.91 3.49 -11.96
C TYR A 196 1.03 2.82 -10.92
N PHE A 197 -0.26 3.11 -10.96
CA PHE A 197 -1.29 2.34 -10.30
C PHE A 197 -2.00 1.49 -11.36
N VAL A 198 -1.95 0.18 -11.24
CA VAL A 198 -2.80 -0.74 -11.98
C VAL A 198 -3.99 -1.04 -11.08
N VAL A 199 -5.16 -0.65 -11.52
CA VAL A 199 -6.39 -0.64 -10.71
C VAL A 199 -7.41 -1.59 -11.30
N VAL A 200 -7.97 -2.48 -10.48
CA VAL A 200 -9.03 -3.38 -10.89
C VAL A 200 -10.26 -3.21 -10.01
N GLN A 201 -11.43 -3.11 -10.64
CA GLN A 201 -12.70 -2.98 -9.94
C GLN A 201 -13.11 -4.32 -9.31
N SER A 202 -13.62 -4.29 -8.06
CA SER A 202 -13.98 -5.47 -7.28
C SER A 202 -15.40 -6.00 -7.54
N SER A 203 -16.08 -5.47 -8.58
CA SER A 203 -17.40 -5.90 -9.01
C SER A 203 -17.54 -5.78 -10.53
N TRP A 204 -18.53 -6.48 -11.08
CA TRP A 204 -18.85 -6.35 -12.50
C TRP A 204 -19.02 -4.86 -12.91
N PRO A 205 -18.45 -4.41 -14.04
CA PRO A 205 -17.85 -5.18 -15.13
C PRO A 205 -16.34 -5.48 -14.99
N TRP A 206 -15.74 -5.43 -13.78
CA TRP A 206 -14.33 -5.73 -13.53
C TRP A 206 -13.37 -4.81 -14.28
N THR A 207 -13.74 -3.53 -14.38
CA THR A 207 -12.97 -2.54 -15.14
C THR A 207 -11.53 -2.49 -14.63
N VAL A 208 -10.58 -2.54 -15.57
CA VAL A 208 -9.15 -2.33 -15.32
C VAL A 208 -8.75 -0.97 -15.85
N ALA A 209 -8.06 -0.18 -15.04
CA ALA A 209 -7.55 1.13 -15.42
C ALA A 209 -6.11 1.31 -14.91
N CYS A 210 -5.32 2.07 -15.63
CA CYS A 210 -3.94 2.35 -15.29
C CYS A 210 -3.75 3.87 -15.11
N TYR A 211 -3.16 4.27 -14.00
CA TYR A 211 -3.05 5.69 -13.63
C TYR A 211 -1.62 6.08 -13.24
N THR A 212 -1.33 7.34 -13.46
CA THR A 212 -0.19 8.04 -12.88
C THR A 212 -0.67 9.21 -12.03
N LEU A 213 0.17 9.69 -11.14
CA LEU A 213 -0.14 10.89 -10.36
C LEU A 213 0.17 12.15 -11.18
N PRO A 214 -0.76 13.12 -11.25
CA PRO A 214 -0.48 14.41 -11.84
C PRO A 214 0.54 15.20 -11.01
N ALA A 215 1.21 16.16 -11.63
CA ALA A 215 2.33 16.91 -11.00
C ALA A 215 1.94 17.60 -9.68
N ASN A 216 0.74 18.16 -9.58
CA ASN A 216 0.24 18.78 -8.36
C ASN A 216 0.06 17.77 -7.22
N ALA A 217 -0.43 16.56 -7.50
CA ALA A 217 -0.55 15.50 -6.50
C ALA A 217 0.83 14.98 -6.06
N GLN A 218 1.81 14.92 -6.97
CA GLN A 218 3.19 14.57 -6.62
C GLN A 218 3.83 15.63 -5.72
N LEU A 219 3.62 16.92 -6.01
CA LEU A 219 4.12 18.01 -5.18
C LEU A 219 3.49 18.00 -3.79
N TYR A 220 2.18 17.78 -3.72
CA TYR A 220 1.45 17.64 -2.47
C TYR A 220 1.95 16.46 -1.64
N ALA A 221 2.15 15.31 -2.28
CA ALA A 221 2.74 14.12 -1.64
C ALA A 221 4.12 14.40 -1.04
N LYS A 222 4.97 15.12 -1.79
CA LYS A 222 6.30 15.53 -1.33
C LYS A 222 6.22 16.33 -0.03
N GLN A 223 5.37 17.36 0.01
CA GLN A 223 5.20 18.21 1.20
C GLN A 223 4.69 17.41 2.40
N GLN A 224 3.74 16.51 2.18
CA GLN A 224 3.19 15.67 3.27
C GLN A 224 4.21 14.68 3.81
N VAL A 225 5.02 14.07 2.95
CA VAL A 225 6.09 13.15 3.36
C VAL A 225 7.19 13.90 4.10
N ASP A 226 7.58 15.11 3.62
CA ASP A 226 8.56 15.96 4.31
C ASP A 226 8.09 16.29 5.73
N LEU A 227 6.84 16.74 5.87
CA LEU A 227 6.25 17.07 7.17
C LEU A 227 6.13 15.83 8.08
N ALA A 228 5.78 14.67 7.53
CA ALA A 228 5.73 13.42 8.31
C ALA A 228 7.12 13.04 8.86
N CYS A 229 8.15 13.13 8.02
CA CYS A 229 9.52 12.86 8.46
C CYS A 229 9.99 13.84 9.55
N GLU A 230 9.68 15.12 9.40
CA GLU A 230 9.99 16.14 10.39
C GLU A 230 9.31 15.85 11.72
N LYS A 231 8.00 15.56 11.71
CA LYS A 231 7.26 15.18 12.92
C LYS A 231 7.86 13.97 13.62
N ILE A 232 8.19 12.90 12.87
CA ILE A 232 8.81 11.70 13.44
C ILE A 232 10.17 12.05 14.07
N LYS A 233 11.02 12.78 13.34
CA LYS A 233 12.35 13.16 13.81
C LYS A 233 12.26 14.00 15.09
N THR A 234 11.47 15.05 15.09
CA THR A 234 11.26 15.93 16.25
C THR A 234 10.73 15.15 17.44
N ALA A 235 9.73 14.28 17.24
CA ALA A 235 9.18 13.47 18.31
C ALA A 235 10.18 12.50 18.92
N LEU A 236 11.04 11.90 18.09
CA LEU A 236 12.11 11.01 18.58
C LEU A 236 13.21 11.78 19.33
N GLU A 237 13.60 12.96 18.85
CA GLU A 237 14.62 13.81 19.50
C GLU A 237 14.14 14.38 20.85
N THR A 238 12.87 14.75 20.92
CA THR A 238 12.28 15.34 22.14
C THR A 238 11.63 14.34 23.07
N SER A 239 11.48 13.08 22.63
CA SER A 239 10.69 12.04 23.29
C SER A 239 9.24 12.48 23.58
N CYS A 240 8.71 13.42 22.78
CA CYS A 240 7.37 13.95 22.90
C CYS A 240 6.53 13.58 21.67
N PHE A 241 5.46 12.83 21.89
CA PHE A 241 4.53 12.37 20.87
C PHE A 241 3.12 12.96 21.06
N ASP A 242 2.98 13.97 21.92
CA ASP A 242 1.71 14.65 22.13
C ASP A 242 1.41 15.60 20.97
N THR A 243 0.14 15.82 20.74
CA THR A 243 -0.34 16.79 19.74
C THR A 243 -0.96 17.98 20.44
N GLU A 244 -1.03 19.13 19.77
CA GLU A 244 -1.70 20.32 20.27
C GLU A 244 -3.14 20.03 20.71
N LEU A 245 -3.82 19.13 19.99
CA LEU A 245 -5.19 18.67 20.32
C LEU A 245 -5.29 17.98 21.68
N MET A 246 -4.20 17.46 22.22
CA MET A 246 -4.17 16.76 23.53
C MET A 246 -3.84 17.71 24.67
N THR A 247 -3.18 18.80 24.37
CA THR A 247 -2.63 19.73 25.37
C THR A 247 -3.40 21.06 25.44
N ASN A 248 -4.16 21.40 24.39
CA ASN A 248 -4.83 22.70 24.26
C ASN A 248 -6.28 22.56 23.82
N VAL A 249 -7.08 23.58 24.12
CA VAL A 249 -8.38 23.81 23.47
C VAL A 249 -8.12 24.47 22.14
N VAL A 250 -8.49 23.79 21.03
CA VAL A 250 -8.25 24.24 19.67
C VAL A 250 -9.57 24.63 19.01
N ALA A 251 -9.58 25.74 18.27
CA ALA A 251 -10.76 26.15 17.50
C ALA A 251 -11.02 25.14 16.36
N LEU A 252 -12.29 24.86 16.10
CA LEU A 252 -12.68 24.01 14.97
C LEU A 252 -12.40 24.73 13.64
N GLU A 253 -11.74 24.04 12.73
CA GLU A 253 -11.70 24.44 11.32
C GLU A 253 -13.02 24.06 10.65
N THR A 254 -13.75 25.05 10.18
CA THR A 254 -15.00 24.85 9.47
C THR A 254 -14.81 25.09 7.98
N PRO A 255 -15.43 24.29 7.09
CA PRO A 255 -15.32 24.52 5.65
C PRO A 255 -15.88 25.89 5.25
N ASP A 256 -15.14 26.66 4.44
CA ASP A 256 -15.49 28.02 3.99
C ASP A 256 -16.86 28.08 3.30
N PHE A 257 -17.28 27.00 2.63
CA PHE A 257 -18.58 26.96 1.94
C PHE A 257 -19.80 26.98 2.87
N LEU A 258 -19.60 26.76 4.19
CA LEU A 258 -20.71 26.88 5.16
C LEU A 258 -21.07 28.33 5.50
N PHE A 259 -20.24 29.29 5.08
CA PHE A 259 -20.40 30.72 5.40
C PHE A 259 -20.50 31.60 4.14
N SER A 260 -20.60 30.99 2.94
CA SER A 260 -20.75 31.66 1.65
C SER A 260 -22.19 31.73 1.16
#